data_53ff79c28b58b7e093b8c8f4070d4707
#
_entry.id   53ff79c28b58b7e093b8c8f4070d4707
#
_cell.length_a   1.000
_cell.length_b   1.000
_cell.length_c   1.000
_cell.angle_alpha   90.00
_cell.angle_beta   90.00
_cell.angle_gamma   90.00
#
_symmetry.space_group_name_H-M   'P 1'
#
loop_
_entity.id
_entity.type
_entity.pdbx_description
1 polymer ?
#
loop_
_entity_poly.entity_id
_entity_poly.type
_entity_poly.pdbx_seq_one_letter_code
_entity_poly.pdbx_strand_id
1 'polypeptide(L)'
;MRPFAKWIFYLWHRVEIQGVENLDHPAKQPARLLFSGHQNALADPIFGCVALPMQMHYFTRADVFANPLARALLLRLNMMPIFRPIDRATEMVERNQDTFDSAHARLESGACLGIFPEAGHLDERRIRRFKHGSARFILSAMGRKRIQDRCLRVQPMAFDFERYEGYRSLARIRIGAALDLSPFGPNPADNGPNRIALSHQMREGLLSISVDLLEGPLYDPHLAICRFLEGHLGQAPSQDTLNLIGQALISDSDQALSGFQTLIEEGMPHPRRAEAFTALGRMHRQDHNARQPFVLWRWPAWAVFMLTTGWWPRCVEPWMASLIRDPAYRTTFGIPLALLGICTTWMFLAATAAYALGNVLWAPAICIAFRMAQQLAMPYEDRRMDRFHERQAQRFFVHPWIEKWCAQNVDNPESSSKT
;
A
#
# COMPACT_ATOMS: atom_id res chain seq x y z
N MET A 1 -6.32 -10.30 -17.74
CA MET A 1 -6.55 -10.25 -16.28
C MET A 1 -6.11 -8.93 -15.63
N ARG A 2 -4.92 -8.36 -15.98
CA ARG A 2 -4.42 -7.11 -15.38
C ARG A 2 -5.38 -5.91 -15.48
N PRO A 3 -6.03 -5.57 -16.63
CA PRO A 3 -6.96 -4.43 -16.68
C PRO A 3 -8.14 -4.57 -15.73
N PHE A 4 -8.63 -5.79 -15.56
CA PHE A 4 -9.73 -6.11 -14.65
C PHE A 4 -9.32 -5.98 -13.18
N ALA A 5 -8.17 -6.55 -12.80
CA ALA A 5 -7.63 -6.41 -11.45
C ALA A 5 -7.33 -4.94 -11.11
N LYS A 6 -6.78 -4.19 -12.09
CA LYS A 6 -6.57 -2.75 -11.96
C LYS A 6 -7.88 -2.00 -11.71
N TRP A 7 -8.90 -2.28 -12.52
CA TRP A 7 -10.22 -1.66 -12.34
C TRP A 7 -10.75 -1.85 -10.94
N ILE A 8 -10.72 -3.09 -10.40
CA ILE A 8 -11.24 -3.40 -9.07
C ILE A 8 -10.44 -2.72 -7.97
N PHE A 9 -9.13 -2.77 -8.08
CA PHE A 9 -8.26 -2.14 -7.09
C PHE A 9 -8.48 -0.62 -7.03
N TYR A 10 -8.64 0.03 -8.20
CA TYR A 10 -8.94 1.45 -8.32
C TYR A 10 -10.38 1.81 -7.95
N LEU A 11 -11.31 0.86 -7.99
CA LEU A 11 -12.63 1.03 -7.42
C LEU A 11 -12.58 1.05 -5.89
N TRP A 12 -11.78 0.16 -5.30
CA TRP A 12 -11.67 0.02 -3.85
C TRP A 12 -10.82 1.12 -3.22
N HIS A 13 -9.70 1.47 -3.83
CA HIS A 13 -8.75 2.47 -3.32
C HIS A 13 -8.66 3.70 -4.22
N ARG A 14 -8.37 4.85 -3.61
CA ARG A 14 -7.78 5.98 -4.32
C ARG A 14 -6.28 5.69 -4.47
N VAL A 15 -5.76 5.76 -5.69
CA VAL A 15 -4.40 5.31 -5.98
C VAL A 15 -3.51 6.48 -6.39
N GLU A 16 -2.37 6.60 -5.73
CA GLU A 16 -1.28 7.51 -6.09
C GLU A 16 0.01 6.73 -6.35
N ILE A 17 0.76 7.12 -7.36
CA ILE A 17 2.05 6.53 -7.69
C ILE A 17 3.07 7.66 -7.80
N GLN A 18 4.13 7.58 -7.03
CA GLN A 18 5.20 8.58 -6.94
C GLN A 18 6.54 7.93 -7.30
N GLY A 19 7.47 8.71 -7.90
CA GLY A 19 8.80 8.21 -8.26
C GLY A 19 8.80 7.27 -9.47
N VAL A 20 7.79 7.33 -10.35
CA VAL A 20 7.73 6.51 -11.59
C VAL A 20 8.92 6.78 -12.50
N GLU A 21 9.42 8.01 -12.51
CA GLU A 21 10.62 8.46 -13.22
C GLU A 21 11.86 7.67 -12.83
N ASN A 22 11.94 7.15 -11.61
CA ASN A 22 13.04 6.28 -11.16
C ASN A 22 13.02 4.90 -11.87
N LEU A 23 11.93 4.54 -12.54
CA LEU A 23 11.84 3.34 -13.35
C LEU A 23 12.42 3.54 -14.76
N ASP A 24 12.63 4.78 -15.19
CA ASP A 24 13.20 5.06 -16.50
C ASP A 24 14.67 4.63 -16.55
N HIS A 25 15.06 3.99 -17.63
CA HIS A 25 16.43 3.56 -17.86
C HIS A 25 16.71 3.46 -19.35
N PRO A 26 17.91 3.86 -19.83
CA PRO A 26 18.28 3.78 -21.25
C PRO A 26 18.19 2.37 -21.85
N ALA A 27 18.46 1.33 -21.06
CA ALA A 27 18.23 -0.05 -21.49
C ALA A 27 16.74 -0.34 -21.63
N LYS A 28 16.34 -0.92 -22.74
CA LYS A 28 14.91 -1.19 -23.04
C LYS A 28 14.23 -2.10 -22.01
N GLN A 29 14.96 -3.04 -21.43
CA GLN A 29 14.46 -3.99 -20.42
C GLN A 29 15.58 -4.33 -19.42
N PRO A 30 15.89 -3.44 -18.48
CA PRO A 30 16.87 -3.76 -17.43
C PRO A 30 16.35 -4.91 -16.56
N ALA A 31 17.26 -5.74 -16.04
CA ALA A 31 16.93 -6.66 -14.97
C ALA A 31 16.56 -5.84 -13.73
N ARG A 32 15.33 -5.98 -13.21
CA ARG A 32 14.84 -5.11 -12.15
C ARG A 32 14.37 -5.91 -10.95
N LEU A 33 14.81 -5.47 -9.79
CA LEU A 33 14.37 -6.00 -8.50
C LEU A 33 13.88 -4.84 -7.64
N LEU A 34 12.60 -4.89 -7.28
CA LEU A 34 11.98 -3.94 -6.36
C LEU A 34 11.86 -4.61 -4.99
N PHE A 35 12.32 -3.94 -3.93
CA PHE A 35 12.17 -4.45 -2.56
C PHE A 35 11.33 -3.49 -1.73
N SER A 36 10.49 -4.04 -0.86
CA SER A 36 9.52 -3.27 -0.09
C SER A 36 9.34 -3.79 1.33
N GLY A 37 8.95 -2.92 2.25
CA GLY A 37 8.27 -3.34 3.48
C GLY A 37 6.94 -4.04 3.16
N HIS A 38 6.44 -4.85 4.09
CA HIS A 38 5.25 -5.67 3.89
C HIS A 38 4.22 -5.40 4.97
N GLN A 39 3.18 -4.64 4.64
CA GLN A 39 2.18 -4.16 5.59
C GLN A 39 0.80 -4.76 5.38
N ASN A 40 0.40 -5.08 4.15
CA ASN A 40 -0.98 -5.45 3.82
C ASN A 40 -1.07 -6.79 3.05
N ALA A 41 -0.53 -7.84 3.65
CA ALA A 41 -0.64 -9.22 3.18
C ALA A 41 -0.61 -9.35 1.63
N LEU A 42 -1.63 -9.98 1.01
CA LEU A 42 -1.70 -10.15 -0.44
C LEU A 42 -2.02 -8.85 -1.21
N ALA A 43 -2.52 -7.82 -0.53
CA ALA A 43 -2.86 -6.54 -1.19
C ALA A 43 -1.61 -5.81 -1.70
N ASP A 44 -0.47 -5.85 -0.98
CA ASP A 44 0.79 -5.22 -1.42
C ASP A 44 1.27 -5.76 -2.77
N PRO A 45 1.50 -7.07 -2.96
CA PRO A 45 1.95 -7.58 -4.25
C PRO A 45 0.90 -7.39 -5.36
N ILE A 46 -0.40 -7.47 -5.06
CA ILE A 46 -1.45 -7.18 -6.04
C ILE A 46 -1.37 -5.72 -6.46
N PHE A 47 -1.19 -4.79 -5.52
CA PHE A 47 -1.05 -3.38 -5.81
C PHE A 47 0.15 -3.11 -6.73
N GLY A 48 1.32 -3.70 -6.45
CA GLY A 48 2.47 -3.64 -7.34
C GLY A 48 2.16 -4.16 -8.75
N CYS A 49 1.46 -5.30 -8.85
CA CYS A 49 1.08 -5.89 -10.15
C CYS A 49 0.12 -5.02 -10.96
N VAL A 50 -0.81 -4.32 -10.34
CA VAL A 50 -1.86 -3.56 -11.06
C VAL A 50 -1.48 -2.11 -11.33
N ALA A 51 -0.68 -1.51 -10.46
CA ALA A 51 -0.30 -0.10 -10.53
C ALA A 51 0.90 0.15 -11.47
N LEU A 52 1.94 -0.70 -11.40
CA LEU A 52 3.17 -0.49 -12.16
C LEU A 52 3.02 -0.90 -13.63
N PRO A 53 3.75 -0.28 -14.58
CA PRO A 53 3.62 -0.55 -16.01
C PRO A 53 4.21 -1.89 -16.45
N MET A 54 4.98 -2.57 -15.58
CA MET A 54 5.68 -3.81 -15.86
C MET A 54 5.00 -5.03 -15.23
N GLN A 55 5.33 -6.22 -15.73
CA GLN A 55 4.89 -7.46 -15.13
C GLN A 55 5.76 -7.79 -13.92
N MET A 56 5.14 -7.85 -12.74
CA MET A 56 5.81 -8.19 -11.49
C MET A 56 5.74 -9.69 -11.21
N HIS A 57 6.81 -10.21 -10.62
CA HIS A 57 6.91 -11.56 -10.05
C HIS A 57 7.28 -11.44 -8.58
N TYR A 58 6.66 -12.23 -7.70
CA TYR A 58 6.92 -12.16 -6.25
C TYR A 58 7.24 -13.53 -5.66
N PHE A 59 8.07 -13.54 -4.62
CA PHE A 59 8.19 -14.70 -3.76
C PHE A 59 7.04 -14.73 -2.76
N THR A 60 6.42 -15.89 -2.61
CA THR A 60 5.29 -16.10 -1.71
C THR A 60 5.51 -17.39 -0.90
N ARG A 61 5.04 -17.43 0.32
CA ARG A 61 5.15 -18.58 1.23
C ARG A 61 4.69 -19.87 0.54
N ALA A 62 5.48 -20.93 0.64
CA ALA A 62 5.19 -22.20 -0.03
C ALA A 62 3.93 -22.89 0.50
N ASP A 63 3.58 -22.72 1.78
CA ASP A 63 2.40 -23.32 2.41
C ASP A 63 1.07 -22.88 1.76
N VAL A 64 0.98 -21.65 1.20
CA VAL A 64 -0.22 -21.19 0.50
C VAL A 64 -0.45 -21.88 -0.86
N PHE A 65 0.58 -22.57 -1.40
CA PHE A 65 0.48 -23.38 -2.61
C PHE A 65 -0.03 -24.80 -2.35
N ALA A 66 -0.27 -25.18 -1.11
CA ALA A 66 -0.79 -26.52 -0.75
C ALA A 66 -2.21 -26.76 -1.31
N ASN A 67 -3.04 -25.70 -1.35
CA ASN A 67 -4.37 -25.77 -1.95
C ASN A 67 -4.27 -25.68 -3.49
N PRO A 68 -4.81 -26.64 -4.29
CA PRO A 68 -4.70 -26.65 -5.74
C PRO A 68 -5.30 -25.42 -6.44
N LEU A 69 -6.41 -24.90 -5.95
CA LEU A 69 -7.04 -23.69 -6.50
C LEU A 69 -6.20 -22.45 -6.21
N ALA A 70 -5.73 -22.32 -4.97
CA ALA A 70 -4.82 -21.23 -4.59
C ALA A 70 -3.52 -21.30 -5.40
N ARG A 71 -2.93 -22.49 -5.55
CA ARG A 71 -1.75 -22.73 -6.39
C ARG A 71 -1.96 -22.26 -7.82
N ALA A 72 -3.06 -22.69 -8.46
CA ALA A 72 -3.36 -22.31 -9.84
C ALA A 72 -3.50 -20.79 -9.99
N LEU A 73 -4.13 -20.11 -9.03
CA LEU A 73 -4.28 -18.66 -9.01
C LEU A 73 -2.94 -17.96 -8.79
N LEU A 74 -2.17 -18.36 -7.78
CA LEU A 74 -0.88 -17.73 -7.43
C LEU A 74 0.13 -17.85 -8.58
N LEU A 75 0.21 -19.01 -9.25
CA LEU A 75 1.07 -19.17 -10.42
C LEU A 75 0.65 -18.24 -11.58
N ARG A 76 -0.66 -18.04 -11.80
CA ARG A 76 -1.17 -17.07 -12.79
C ARG A 76 -0.90 -15.60 -12.40
N LEU A 77 -0.72 -15.33 -11.13
CA LEU A 77 -0.30 -14.02 -10.59
C LEU A 77 1.22 -13.88 -10.54
N ASN A 78 1.99 -14.79 -11.16
CA ASN A 78 3.45 -14.82 -11.19
C ASN A 78 4.10 -14.94 -9.79
N MET A 79 3.42 -15.58 -8.85
CA MET A 79 3.97 -15.87 -7.52
C MET A 79 4.85 -17.11 -7.58
N MET A 80 5.97 -17.08 -6.87
CA MET A 80 6.95 -18.19 -6.78
C MET A 80 7.04 -18.68 -5.34
N PRO A 81 6.97 -20.00 -5.09
CA PRO A 81 6.99 -20.52 -3.72
C PRO A 81 8.38 -20.35 -3.09
N ILE A 82 8.45 -19.85 -1.85
CA ILE A 82 9.66 -19.83 -1.01
C ILE A 82 9.39 -20.62 0.27
N PHE A 83 10.27 -21.60 0.56
CA PHE A 83 10.16 -22.46 1.73
C PHE A 83 10.90 -21.86 2.91
N ARG A 84 10.27 -21.88 4.09
CA ARG A 84 10.82 -21.35 5.34
C ARG A 84 11.14 -22.50 6.30
N PRO A 85 12.05 -22.32 7.26
CA PRO A 85 12.36 -23.36 8.26
C PRO A 85 11.13 -23.92 8.99
N ILE A 86 10.13 -23.06 9.24
CA ILE A 86 8.86 -23.45 9.89
C ILE A 86 8.00 -24.37 9.01
N ASP A 87 8.21 -24.38 7.70
CA ASP A 87 7.43 -25.20 6.76
C ASP A 87 7.88 -26.68 6.79
N ARG A 88 8.92 -27.01 7.60
CA ARG A 88 9.45 -28.37 7.82
C ARG A 88 9.69 -29.17 6.53
N ALA A 89 10.02 -28.49 5.44
CA ALA A 89 10.31 -29.14 4.18
C ALA A 89 11.66 -29.85 4.24
N THR A 90 11.69 -31.16 4.03
CA THR A 90 12.89 -32.01 4.10
C THR A 90 13.97 -31.58 3.11
N GLU A 91 13.58 -30.99 1.99
CA GLU A 91 14.48 -30.53 0.89
C GLU A 91 14.41 -29.00 0.74
N MET A 92 14.27 -28.28 1.85
CA MET A 92 14.04 -26.82 1.81
C MET A 92 15.14 -26.05 1.07
N VAL A 93 16.41 -26.43 1.27
CA VAL A 93 17.54 -25.74 0.65
C VAL A 93 17.54 -25.94 -0.87
N GLU A 94 17.32 -27.16 -1.32
CA GLU A 94 17.27 -27.53 -2.75
C GLU A 94 16.09 -26.85 -3.44
N ARG A 95 14.90 -26.96 -2.86
CA ARG A 95 13.69 -26.33 -3.41
C ARG A 95 13.78 -24.78 -3.46
N ASN A 96 14.44 -24.16 -2.50
CA ASN A 96 14.70 -22.74 -2.53
C ASN A 96 15.75 -22.39 -3.60
N GLN A 97 16.74 -23.26 -3.85
CA GLN A 97 17.69 -23.08 -4.92
C GLN A 97 16.99 -23.12 -6.30
N ASP A 98 16.11 -24.09 -6.55
CA ASP A 98 15.29 -24.16 -7.75
C ASP A 98 14.44 -22.91 -7.96
N THR A 99 13.84 -22.41 -6.88
CA THR A 99 13.07 -21.16 -6.91
C THR A 99 13.95 -19.96 -7.24
N PHE A 100 15.15 -19.87 -6.67
CA PHE A 100 16.11 -18.82 -6.96
C PHE A 100 16.61 -18.88 -8.40
N ASP A 101 16.91 -20.06 -8.92
CA ASP A 101 17.34 -20.23 -10.32
C ASP A 101 16.21 -19.85 -11.29
N SER A 102 14.99 -20.22 -10.97
CA SER A 102 13.80 -19.78 -11.73
C SER A 102 13.60 -18.25 -11.69
N ALA A 103 13.87 -17.61 -10.56
CA ALA A 103 13.79 -16.16 -10.40
C ALA A 103 14.94 -15.46 -11.15
N HIS A 104 16.16 -15.99 -11.08
CA HIS A 104 17.28 -15.48 -11.86
C HIS A 104 17.01 -15.57 -13.36
N ALA A 105 16.48 -16.69 -13.86
CA ALA A 105 16.10 -16.83 -15.27
C ALA A 105 15.08 -15.78 -15.71
N ARG A 106 14.16 -15.36 -14.82
CA ARG A 106 13.23 -14.25 -15.09
C ARG A 106 13.97 -12.90 -15.18
N LEU A 107 14.89 -12.61 -14.25
CA LEU A 107 15.74 -11.43 -14.35
C LEU A 107 16.57 -11.41 -15.63
N GLU A 108 17.15 -12.55 -16.01
CA GLU A 108 17.88 -12.72 -17.26
C GLU A 108 17.02 -12.45 -18.50
N SER A 109 15.70 -12.70 -18.42
CA SER A 109 14.75 -12.35 -19.49
C SER A 109 14.27 -10.90 -19.46
N GLY A 110 14.68 -10.10 -18.45
CA GLY A 110 14.25 -8.71 -18.26
C GLY A 110 12.94 -8.55 -17.49
N ALA A 111 12.50 -9.60 -16.79
CA ALA A 111 11.33 -9.50 -15.91
C ALA A 111 11.65 -8.66 -14.65
N CYS A 112 10.61 -8.11 -14.03
CA CYS A 112 10.71 -7.40 -12.76
C CYS A 112 10.34 -8.31 -11.59
N LEU A 113 11.22 -8.43 -10.60
CA LEU A 113 10.95 -9.16 -9.37
C LEU A 113 10.62 -8.19 -8.23
N GLY A 114 9.65 -8.58 -7.40
CA GLY A 114 9.36 -7.92 -6.13
C GLY A 114 9.74 -8.84 -4.97
N ILE A 115 10.42 -8.30 -3.97
CA ILE A 115 10.78 -9.02 -2.75
C ILE A 115 10.38 -8.24 -1.50
N PHE A 116 10.05 -8.98 -0.44
CA PHE A 116 9.78 -8.44 0.89
C PHE A 116 10.87 -8.92 1.86
N PRO A 117 11.92 -8.11 2.11
CA PRO A 117 13.08 -8.53 2.89
C PRO A 117 12.77 -8.89 4.35
N GLU A 118 11.64 -8.43 4.86
CA GLU A 118 11.16 -8.68 6.22
C GLU A 118 10.65 -10.11 6.42
N ALA A 119 10.32 -10.82 5.34
CA ALA A 119 9.82 -12.19 5.31
C ALA A 119 8.49 -12.42 6.07
N GLY A 120 7.67 -11.41 6.19
CA GLY A 120 6.32 -11.45 6.79
C GLY A 120 5.68 -10.08 6.69
N HIS A 121 4.38 -9.99 6.95
CA HIS A 121 3.67 -8.71 7.00
C HIS A 121 3.40 -8.27 8.45
N LEU A 122 3.19 -6.98 8.64
CA LEU A 122 2.75 -6.36 9.88
C LEU A 122 1.89 -5.14 9.49
N ASP A 123 0.71 -5.00 10.09
CA ASP A 123 -0.22 -3.89 9.86
C ASP A 123 0.20 -2.57 10.54
N GLU A 124 1.51 -2.33 10.58
CA GLU A 124 2.12 -1.13 11.12
C GLU A 124 3.04 -0.47 10.10
N ARG A 125 3.10 0.87 10.10
CA ARG A 125 4.03 1.67 9.30
C ARG A 125 5.42 1.65 9.93
N ARG A 126 6.06 0.48 9.87
CA ARG A 126 7.37 0.22 10.45
C ARG A 126 8.20 -0.64 9.51
N ILE A 127 9.50 -0.36 9.45
CA ILE A 127 10.47 -1.16 8.71
C ILE A 127 11.17 -2.10 9.68
N ARG A 128 10.82 -3.37 9.62
CA ARG A 128 11.41 -4.40 10.46
C ARG A 128 12.81 -4.82 9.97
N ARG A 129 13.48 -5.61 10.78
CA ARG A 129 14.79 -6.17 10.43
C ARG A 129 14.69 -7.06 9.19
N PHE A 130 15.55 -6.81 8.20
CA PHE A 130 15.64 -7.61 6.99
C PHE A 130 16.29 -8.97 7.26
N LYS A 131 15.77 -9.99 6.60
CA LYS A 131 16.35 -11.33 6.59
C LYS A 131 17.42 -11.43 5.52
N HIS A 132 18.51 -12.14 5.81
CA HIS A 132 19.66 -12.25 4.90
C HIS A 132 19.36 -12.93 3.55
N GLY A 133 18.22 -13.64 3.42
CA GLY A 133 17.82 -14.30 2.18
C GLY A 133 17.69 -13.36 0.99
N SER A 134 17.18 -12.14 1.20
CA SER A 134 17.06 -11.13 0.14
C SER A 134 18.42 -10.63 -0.34
N ALA A 135 19.32 -10.30 0.59
CA ALA A 135 20.68 -9.89 0.24
C ALA A 135 21.44 -11.02 -0.49
N ARG A 136 21.33 -12.26 0.01
CA ARG A 136 21.91 -13.45 -0.65
C ARG A 136 21.42 -13.58 -2.09
N PHE A 137 20.13 -13.45 -2.33
CA PHE A 137 19.56 -13.53 -3.68
C PHE A 137 20.12 -12.43 -4.59
N ILE A 138 20.23 -11.19 -4.11
CA ILE A 138 20.74 -10.06 -4.90
C ILE A 138 22.25 -10.26 -5.22
N LEU A 139 23.07 -10.62 -4.24
CA LEU A 139 24.48 -10.90 -4.47
C LEU A 139 24.70 -12.00 -5.50
N SER A 140 23.90 -13.09 -5.42
CA SER A 140 23.92 -14.16 -6.40
C SER A 140 23.48 -13.67 -7.80
N ALA A 141 22.50 -12.78 -7.88
CA ALA A 141 22.06 -12.19 -9.15
C ALA A 141 23.16 -11.34 -9.80
N MET A 142 23.90 -10.55 -9.00
CA MET A 142 25.01 -9.70 -9.46
C MET A 142 26.12 -10.53 -10.11
N GLY A 143 26.40 -11.75 -9.66
CA GLY A 143 27.39 -12.64 -10.23
C GLY A 143 27.01 -13.27 -11.58
N ARG A 144 25.75 -13.10 -12.03
CA ARG A 144 25.28 -13.72 -13.28
C ARG A 144 25.48 -12.82 -14.49
N LYS A 145 26.34 -13.24 -15.44
CA LYS A 145 26.73 -12.45 -16.63
C LYS A 145 25.51 -11.92 -17.40
N ARG A 146 24.48 -12.74 -17.63
CA ARG A 146 23.26 -12.33 -18.37
C ARG A 146 22.46 -11.25 -17.65
N ILE A 147 22.50 -11.22 -16.31
CA ILE A 147 21.87 -10.17 -15.50
C ILE A 147 22.69 -8.89 -15.56
N GLN A 148 24.03 -8.99 -15.49
CA GLN A 148 24.93 -7.85 -15.65
C GLN A 148 24.74 -7.18 -17.02
N ASP A 149 24.66 -7.96 -18.09
CA ASP A 149 24.43 -7.46 -19.46
C ASP A 149 23.09 -6.70 -19.59
N ARG A 150 22.14 -6.92 -18.68
CA ARG A 150 20.88 -6.20 -18.58
C ARG A 150 20.87 -5.04 -17.58
N CYS A 151 22.02 -4.69 -17.01
CA CYS A 151 22.12 -3.59 -16.05
C CYS A 151 21.16 -3.79 -14.85
N LEU A 152 21.48 -4.71 -13.93
CA LEU A 152 20.66 -4.98 -12.75
C LEU A 152 20.35 -3.69 -11.96
N ARG A 153 19.06 -3.44 -11.75
CA ARG A 153 18.56 -2.30 -10.95
C ARG A 153 17.86 -2.84 -9.71
N VAL A 154 18.44 -2.55 -8.54
CA VAL A 154 17.83 -2.88 -7.24
C VAL A 154 17.29 -1.57 -6.64
N GLN A 155 15.98 -1.49 -6.45
CA GLN A 155 15.30 -0.23 -6.09
C GLN A 155 14.33 -0.42 -4.93
N PRO A 156 14.28 0.51 -3.97
CA PRO A 156 13.27 0.51 -2.95
C PRO A 156 11.90 0.88 -3.53
N MET A 157 10.87 0.22 -3.04
CA MET A 157 9.46 0.51 -3.32
C MET A 157 8.71 0.48 -1.99
N ALA A 158 7.92 1.48 -1.71
CA ALA A 158 7.11 1.54 -0.51
C ALA A 158 5.63 1.48 -0.86
N PHE A 159 4.91 0.62 -0.17
CA PHE A 159 3.45 0.63 -0.12
C PHE A 159 2.99 1.41 1.10
N ASP A 160 2.03 2.27 0.94
CA ASP A 160 1.47 3.08 2.01
C ASP A 160 -0.04 3.13 1.85
N PHE A 161 -0.76 2.65 2.85
CA PHE A 161 -2.22 2.68 2.90
C PHE A 161 -2.64 3.61 4.04
N GLU A 162 -3.50 4.58 3.74
CA GLU A 162 -4.10 5.41 4.78
C GLU A 162 -4.91 4.56 5.77
N ARG A 163 -5.65 3.58 5.25
CA ARG A 163 -6.31 2.51 5.99
C ARG A 163 -6.26 1.22 5.17
N TYR A 164 -5.76 0.13 5.76
CA TYR A 164 -5.50 -1.11 5.03
C TYR A 164 -6.75 -1.68 4.35
N GLU A 165 -7.87 -1.75 5.05
CA GLU A 165 -9.12 -2.33 4.58
C GLU A 165 -10.12 -1.31 4.02
N GLY A 166 -9.83 -0.01 4.13
CA GLY A 166 -10.80 1.05 3.86
C GLY A 166 -11.25 1.18 2.42
N TYR A 167 -12.56 1.13 2.18
CA TYR A 167 -13.12 1.50 0.90
C TYR A 167 -12.89 2.98 0.62
N ARG A 168 -12.35 3.31 -0.56
CA ARG A 168 -11.90 4.65 -1.00
C ARG A 168 -10.83 5.28 -0.13
N SER A 169 -10.16 4.49 0.72
CA SER A 169 -8.94 4.90 1.40
C SER A 169 -7.80 5.09 0.38
N LEU A 170 -6.88 5.99 0.70
CA LEU A 170 -5.74 6.27 -0.16
C LEU A 170 -4.70 5.15 -0.05
N ALA A 171 -4.26 4.66 -1.22
CA ALA A 171 -3.17 3.71 -1.38
C ALA A 171 -2.09 4.33 -2.26
N ARG A 172 -0.86 4.41 -1.76
CA ARG A 172 0.30 4.99 -2.46
C ARG A 172 1.35 3.94 -2.75
N ILE A 173 1.98 4.06 -3.91
CA ILE A 173 3.28 3.43 -4.20
C ILE A 173 4.30 4.56 -4.35
N ARG A 174 5.41 4.44 -3.64
CA ARG A 174 6.60 5.29 -3.85
C ARG A 174 7.73 4.42 -4.35
N ILE A 175 8.45 4.89 -5.37
CA ILE A 175 9.58 4.20 -5.97
C ILE A 175 10.81 5.09 -5.80
N GLY A 176 11.81 4.58 -5.10
CA GLY A 176 13.05 5.30 -4.87
C GLY A 176 14.08 5.10 -5.97
N ALA A 177 15.16 5.84 -5.87
CA ALA A 177 16.33 5.68 -6.73
C ALA A 177 16.94 4.28 -6.60
N ALA A 178 17.58 3.80 -7.65
CA ALA A 178 18.28 2.52 -7.57
C ALA A 178 19.49 2.62 -6.64
N LEU A 179 19.73 1.55 -5.90
CA LEU A 179 20.90 1.43 -5.05
C LEU A 179 22.18 1.45 -5.89
N ASP A 180 23.22 2.05 -5.35
CA ASP A 180 24.56 1.91 -5.91
C ASP A 180 25.15 0.56 -5.50
N LEU A 181 25.27 -0.34 -6.44
CA LEU A 181 25.85 -1.67 -6.21
C LEU A 181 27.37 -1.73 -6.48
N SER A 182 27.97 -0.63 -6.90
CA SER A 182 29.41 -0.57 -7.24
C SER A 182 30.34 -1.00 -6.11
N PRO A 183 30.05 -0.73 -4.82
CA PRO A 183 30.91 -1.16 -3.72
C PRO A 183 31.07 -2.69 -3.59
N PHE A 184 30.14 -3.46 -4.13
CA PHE A 184 30.17 -4.93 -4.07
C PHE A 184 30.96 -5.55 -5.25
N GLY A 185 31.28 -4.77 -6.27
CA GLY A 185 31.91 -5.26 -7.50
C GLY A 185 30.99 -6.12 -8.37
N PRO A 186 31.46 -6.54 -9.54
CA PRO A 186 30.63 -7.28 -10.52
C PRO A 186 30.39 -8.75 -10.13
N ASN A 187 31.17 -9.31 -9.24
CA ASN A 187 31.06 -10.72 -8.83
C ASN A 187 31.23 -10.84 -7.29
N PRO A 188 30.26 -10.33 -6.53
CA PRO A 188 30.39 -10.23 -5.09
C PRO A 188 30.38 -11.62 -4.43
N ALA A 189 31.22 -11.78 -3.41
CA ALA A 189 31.16 -12.97 -2.57
C ALA A 189 29.89 -12.98 -1.73
N ASP A 190 29.19 -14.11 -1.69
CA ASP A 190 28.05 -14.32 -0.79
C ASP A 190 28.54 -14.66 0.63
N ASN A 191 28.96 -13.66 1.36
CA ASN A 191 29.47 -13.77 2.73
C ASN A 191 28.70 -12.87 3.72
N GLY A 192 28.98 -13.05 5.03
CA GLY A 192 28.33 -12.28 6.09
C GLY A 192 28.48 -10.77 5.95
N PRO A 193 29.69 -10.23 5.78
CA PRO A 193 29.91 -8.78 5.60
C PRO A 193 29.11 -8.17 4.44
N ASN A 194 29.16 -8.78 3.25
CA ASN A 194 28.42 -8.27 2.08
C ASN A 194 26.91 -8.33 2.28
N ARG A 195 26.39 -9.40 2.90
CA ARG A 195 24.95 -9.50 3.21
C ARG A 195 24.50 -8.43 4.19
N ILE A 196 25.30 -8.13 5.21
CA ILE A 196 25.02 -7.08 6.20
C ILE A 196 25.05 -5.71 5.52
N ALA A 197 26.13 -5.40 4.77
CA ALA A 197 26.29 -4.12 4.09
C ALA A 197 25.14 -3.87 3.10
N LEU A 198 24.79 -4.86 2.27
CA LEU A 198 23.69 -4.74 1.32
C LEU A 198 22.33 -4.59 2.03
N SER A 199 22.09 -5.35 3.10
CA SER A 199 20.85 -5.22 3.89
C SER A 199 20.72 -3.85 4.53
N HIS A 200 21.81 -3.26 4.98
CA HIS A 200 21.85 -1.89 5.53
C HIS A 200 21.51 -0.86 4.45
N GLN A 201 22.17 -0.93 3.30
CA GLN A 201 21.90 -0.05 2.17
C GLN A 201 20.46 -0.17 1.65
N MET A 202 19.92 -1.40 1.60
CA MET A 202 18.50 -1.63 1.27
C MET A 202 17.60 -0.96 2.31
N ARG A 203 17.89 -1.09 3.60
CA ARG A 203 17.07 -0.49 4.65
C ARG A 203 17.09 1.03 4.55
N GLU A 204 18.23 1.64 4.34
CA GLU A 204 18.35 3.09 4.16
C GLU A 204 17.62 3.59 2.92
N GLY A 205 17.78 2.89 1.80
CA GLY A 205 17.02 3.18 0.58
C GLY A 205 15.50 3.09 0.80
N LEU A 206 15.02 2.14 1.60
CA LEU A 206 13.60 2.05 1.92
C LEU A 206 13.14 3.16 2.87
N LEU A 207 13.94 3.51 3.89
CA LEU A 207 13.65 4.60 4.82
C LEU A 207 13.50 5.95 4.12
N SER A 208 14.26 6.19 3.04
CA SER A 208 14.18 7.45 2.28
C SER A 208 12.83 7.70 1.60
N ILE A 209 12.00 6.66 1.44
CA ILE A 209 10.70 6.74 0.76
C ILE A 209 9.52 6.22 1.59
N SER A 210 9.79 5.66 2.75
CA SER A 210 8.79 5.05 3.63
C SER A 210 8.61 5.86 4.90
N VAL A 211 7.55 5.53 5.62
CA VAL A 211 7.28 5.99 6.99
C VAL A 211 7.70 4.89 7.95
N ASP A 212 8.56 5.21 8.93
CA ASP A 212 8.99 4.30 10.01
C ASP A 212 8.64 4.94 11.36
N LEU A 213 7.63 4.41 12.05
CA LEU A 213 7.08 4.94 13.29
C LEU A 213 7.62 4.17 14.51
N LEU A 214 7.47 4.74 15.70
CA LEU A 214 7.80 4.09 16.97
C LEU A 214 7.02 2.79 17.16
N GLU A 215 7.59 1.85 17.92
CA GLU A 215 6.88 0.64 18.32
C GLU A 215 6.24 0.78 19.71
N GLY A 216 5.36 -0.18 20.04
CA GLY A 216 4.74 -0.28 21.35
C GLY A 216 3.67 0.79 21.62
N PRO A 217 3.51 1.24 22.87
CA PRO A 217 2.41 2.14 23.24
C PRO A 217 2.40 3.48 22.52
N LEU A 218 3.56 3.98 22.11
CA LEU A 218 3.70 5.25 21.39
C LEU A 218 3.43 5.15 19.87
N TYR A 219 3.16 3.95 19.33
CA TYR A 219 2.86 3.78 17.92
C TYR A 219 1.62 4.56 17.48
N ASP A 220 0.50 4.41 18.19
CA ASP A 220 -0.76 5.04 17.80
C ASP A 220 -0.77 6.57 17.94
N PRO A 221 -0.22 7.18 19.01
CA PRO A 221 0.05 8.62 19.04
C PRO A 221 0.92 9.10 17.88
N HIS A 222 2.02 8.40 17.58
CA HIS A 222 2.91 8.76 16.48
C HIS A 222 2.21 8.65 15.11
N LEU A 223 1.40 7.61 14.91
CA LEU A 223 0.58 7.45 13.70
C LEU A 223 -0.45 8.58 13.55
N ALA A 224 -1.11 8.97 14.63
CA ALA A 224 -2.08 10.07 14.62
C ALA A 224 -1.43 11.39 14.16
N ILE A 225 -0.27 11.71 14.73
CA ILE A 225 0.51 12.90 14.35
C ILE A 225 1.02 12.79 12.91
N CYS A 226 1.54 11.65 12.49
CA CYS A 226 1.97 11.42 11.12
C CYS A 226 0.83 11.70 10.13
N ARG A 227 -0.37 11.17 10.38
CA ARG A 227 -1.55 11.41 9.53
C ARG A 227 -2.00 12.87 9.55
N PHE A 228 -1.96 13.52 10.71
CA PHE A 228 -2.22 14.95 10.80
C PHE A 228 -1.25 15.73 9.89
N LEU A 229 0.05 15.45 9.99
CA LEU A 229 1.07 16.10 9.16
C LEU A 229 0.91 15.78 7.67
N GLU A 230 0.55 14.56 7.30
CA GLU A 230 0.22 14.23 5.90
C GLU A 230 -0.89 15.14 5.35
N GLY A 231 -1.92 15.39 6.15
CA GLY A 231 -2.99 16.33 5.79
C GLY A 231 -2.50 17.78 5.71
N HIS A 232 -1.72 18.21 6.70
CA HIS A 232 -1.20 19.56 6.81
C HIS A 232 -0.18 19.89 5.72
N LEU A 233 0.78 19.02 5.44
CA LEU A 233 1.81 19.22 4.42
C LEU A 233 1.32 18.89 3.00
N GLY A 234 0.24 18.12 2.86
CA GLY A 234 -0.23 17.58 1.59
C GLY A 234 0.61 16.43 1.04
N GLN A 235 1.61 15.99 1.80
CA GLN A 235 2.50 14.87 1.48
C GLN A 235 2.92 14.17 2.78
N ALA A 236 3.51 12.98 2.67
CA ALA A 236 4.06 12.32 3.85
C ALA A 236 5.22 13.13 4.44
N PRO A 237 5.32 13.26 5.78
CA PRO A 237 6.44 13.90 6.43
C PRO A 237 7.75 13.14 6.12
N SER A 238 8.89 13.84 6.17
CA SER A 238 10.20 13.21 6.02
C SER A 238 10.51 12.32 7.22
N GLN A 239 11.41 11.34 7.05
CA GLN A 239 11.81 10.46 8.15
C GLN A 239 12.52 11.25 9.27
N ASP A 240 13.27 12.31 8.94
CA ASP A 240 13.88 13.18 9.94
C ASP A 240 12.82 13.89 10.80
N THR A 241 11.76 14.41 10.16
CA THR A 241 10.62 14.98 10.89
C THR A 241 9.97 13.94 11.80
N LEU A 242 9.76 12.70 11.33
CA LEU A 242 9.18 11.63 12.14
C LEU A 242 10.10 11.23 13.29
N ASN A 243 11.41 11.23 13.09
CA ASN A 243 12.38 10.94 14.15
C ASN A 243 12.36 12.02 15.25
N LEU A 244 12.28 13.30 14.88
CA LEU A 244 12.14 14.40 15.84
C LEU A 244 10.86 14.28 16.66
N ILE A 245 9.74 13.98 16.00
CA ILE A 245 8.46 13.73 16.66
C ILE A 245 8.56 12.53 17.59
N GLY A 246 9.17 11.44 17.13
CA GLY A 246 9.38 10.26 17.95
C GLY A 246 10.18 10.56 19.23
N GLN A 247 11.24 11.36 19.13
CA GLN A 247 12.02 11.82 20.29
C GLN A 247 11.18 12.67 21.24
N ALA A 248 10.37 13.59 20.72
CA ALA A 248 9.48 14.41 21.54
C ALA A 248 8.41 13.57 22.26
N LEU A 249 7.85 12.55 21.58
CA LEU A 249 6.90 11.62 22.20
C LEU A 249 7.54 10.75 23.29
N ILE A 250 8.78 10.35 23.12
CA ILE A 250 9.53 9.57 24.13
C ILE A 250 9.86 10.44 25.34
N SER A 251 10.28 11.69 25.12
CA SER A 251 10.67 12.60 26.21
C SER A 251 9.49 13.01 27.10
N ASP A 252 8.27 13.06 26.56
CA ASP A 252 7.04 13.39 27.30
C ASP A 252 5.96 12.30 27.12
N SER A 253 6.36 11.04 27.29
CA SER A 253 5.52 9.87 26.98
C SER A 253 4.21 9.85 27.76
N ASP A 254 4.23 10.21 29.05
CA ASP A 254 3.04 10.17 29.91
C ASP A 254 2.00 11.19 29.46
N GLN A 255 2.42 12.41 29.12
CA GLN A 255 1.52 13.45 28.62
C GLN A 255 1.00 13.09 27.22
N ALA A 256 1.84 12.54 26.35
CA ALA A 256 1.45 12.10 25.00
C ALA A 256 0.40 10.98 25.07
N LEU A 257 0.63 9.96 25.91
CA LEU A 257 -0.30 8.84 26.09
C LEU A 257 -1.63 9.28 26.71
N SER A 258 -1.59 10.10 27.78
CA SER A 258 -2.80 10.58 28.43
C SER A 258 -3.61 11.51 27.52
N GLY A 259 -2.96 12.42 26.80
CA GLY A 259 -3.62 13.31 25.85
C GLY A 259 -4.25 12.55 24.67
N PHE A 260 -3.54 11.56 24.16
CA PHE A 260 -4.08 10.69 23.09
C PHE A 260 -5.26 9.85 23.57
N GLN A 261 -5.18 9.28 24.78
CA GLN A 261 -6.27 8.51 25.38
C GLN A 261 -7.52 9.37 25.57
N THR A 262 -7.37 10.60 26.06
CA THR A 262 -8.46 11.57 26.20
C THR A 262 -9.17 11.81 24.85
N LEU A 263 -8.41 12.01 23.76
CA LEU A 263 -9.00 12.17 22.42
C LEU A 263 -9.88 10.99 22.01
N ILE A 264 -9.42 9.77 22.27
CA ILE A 264 -10.17 8.54 21.94
C ILE A 264 -11.41 8.40 22.82
N GLU A 265 -11.31 8.68 24.12
CA GLU A 265 -12.44 8.66 25.06
C GLU A 265 -13.52 9.73 24.71
N GLU A 266 -13.11 10.88 24.20
CA GLU A 266 -14.00 11.92 23.68
C GLU A 266 -14.62 11.57 22.32
N GLY A 267 -14.29 10.41 21.74
CA GLY A 267 -14.87 9.84 20.52
C GLY A 267 -14.12 10.15 19.25
N MET A 268 -12.84 10.59 19.31
CA MET A 268 -11.98 10.63 18.13
C MET A 268 -11.77 9.21 17.60
N PRO A 269 -11.98 8.96 16.30
CA PRO A 269 -11.75 7.64 15.74
C PRO A 269 -10.28 7.21 15.89
N HIS A 270 -10.07 5.93 16.20
CA HIS A 270 -8.72 5.38 16.33
C HIS A 270 -7.91 5.56 15.03
N PRO A 271 -6.64 6.02 15.08
CA PRO A 271 -5.85 6.40 13.90
C PRO A 271 -5.60 5.27 12.90
N ARG A 272 -5.67 4.01 13.35
CA ARG A 272 -5.57 2.84 12.44
C ARG A 272 -6.82 2.64 11.58
N ARG A 273 -7.95 3.29 11.90
CA ARG A 273 -9.26 3.04 11.27
C ARG A 273 -9.92 4.27 10.70
N ALA A 274 -9.29 5.42 10.82
CA ALA A 274 -9.92 6.67 10.42
C ALA A 274 -8.98 7.59 9.65
N GLU A 275 -9.53 8.25 8.66
CA GLU A 275 -8.91 9.32 7.89
C GLU A 275 -9.16 10.71 8.53
N ALA A 276 -9.77 10.74 9.72
CA ALA A 276 -10.12 11.99 10.41
C ALA A 276 -8.89 12.81 10.80
N PHE A 277 -7.77 12.18 11.17
CA PHE A 277 -6.53 12.88 11.49
C PHE A 277 -5.92 13.58 10.26
N THR A 278 -5.96 12.94 9.11
CA THR A 278 -5.54 13.56 7.83
C THR A 278 -6.46 14.72 7.46
N ALA A 279 -7.78 14.57 7.68
CA ALA A 279 -8.75 15.66 7.45
C ALA A 279 -8.51 16.84 8.40
N LEU A 280 -8.20 16.57 9.67
CA LEU A 280 -7.84 17.58 10.66
C LEU A 280 -6.62 18.40 10.22
N GLY A 281 -5.57 17.73 9.74
CA GLY A 281 -4.38 18.41 9.20
C GLY A 281 -4.68 19.29 7.99
N ARG A 282 -5.53 18.83 7.06
CA ARG A 282 -5.99 19.67 5.91
C ARG A 282 -6.75 20.91 6.37
N MET A 283 -7.57 20.79 7.40
CA MET A 283 -8.30 21.94 7.98
C MET A 283 -7.36 22.94 8.64
N HIS A 284 -6.36 22.45 9.37
CA HIS A 284 -5.34 23.29 10.03
C HIS A 284 -4.51 24.08 9.00
N ARG A 285 -4.19 23.50 7.85
CA ARG A 285 -3.49 24.19 6.76
C ARG A 285 -4.25 25.37 6.16
N GLN A 286 -5.53 25.58 6.51
CA GLN A 286 -6.40 26.61 5.92
C GLN A 286 -6.50 26.54 4.39
N ASP A 287 -6.33 25.35 3.82
CA ASP A 287 -6.32 25.15 2.37
C ASP A 287 -7.76 25.24 1.78
N HIS A 288 -8.35 26.44 1.90
CA HIS A 288 -9.66 26.74 1.35
C HIS A 288 -9.66 26.71 -0.20
N ASN A 289 -8.47 26.83 -0.82
CA ASN A 289 -8.33 26.86 -2.27
C ASN A 289 -8.28 25.48 -2.93
N ALA A 290 -8.01 24.41 -2.19
CA ALA A 290 -8.07 23.03 -2.71
C ALA A 290 -9.51 22.51 -2.87
N ARG A 291 -10.52 23.30 -2.55
CA ARG A 291 -11.92 22.97 -2.81
C ARG A 291 -12.21 23.07 -4.31
N GLN A 292 -11.81 22.03 -5.07
CA GLN A 292 -12.35 21.92 -6.41
C GLN A 292 -13.89 22.00 -6.34
N PRO A 293 -14.58 22.67 -7.26
CA PRO A 293 -16.03 22.87 -7.18
C PRO A 293 -16.74 21.50 -7.08
N PHE A 294 -17.70 21.44 -6.16
CA PHE A 294 -18.54 20.27 -6.02
C PHE A 294 -19.38 20.12 -7.29
N VAL A 295 -19.11 19.11 -8.08
CA VAL A 295 -19.68 18.94 -9.40
C VAL A 295 -21.07 18.31 -9.26
N LEU A 296 -22.07 19.11 -8.92
CA LEU A 296 -23.47 18.70 -8.74
C LEU A 296 -24.01 17.91 -9.94
N TRP A 297 -23.60 18.24 -11.15
CA TRP A 297 -24.06 17.54 -12.37
C TRP A 297 -23.68 16.03 -12.40
N ARG A 298 -22.75 15.58 -11.53
CA ARG A 298 -22.37 14.16 -11.43
C ARG A 298 -23.26 13.34 -10.50
N TRP A 299 -24.20 13.96 -9.78
CA TRP A 299 -25.06 13.22 -8.87
C TRP A 299 -25.90 12.13 -9.53
N PRO A 300 -26.43 12.29 -10.78
CA PRO A 300 -27.18 11.22 -11.41
C PRO A 300 -26.32 9.98 -11.69
N ALA A 301 -25.08 10.19 -12.19
CA ALA A 301 -24.13 9.09 -12.37
C ALA A 301 -23.76 8.44 -11.02
N TRP A 302 -23.64 9.23 -9.96
CA TRP A 302 -23.41 8.72 -8.62
C TRP A 302 -24.62 7.92 -8.08
N ALA A 303 -25.85 8.34 -8.35
CA ALA A 303 -27.04 7.59 -7.96
C ALA A 303 -27.06 6.22 -8.67
N VAL A 304 -26.83 6.16 -9.97
CA VAL A 304 -26.68 4.91 -10.73
C VAL A 304 -25.55 4.06 -10.17
N PHE A 305 -24.41 4.66 -9.91
CA PHE A 305 -23.27 3.98 -9.28
C PHE A 305 -23.66 3.38 -7.92
N MET A 306 -24.34 4.13 -7.06
CA MET A 306 -24.78 3.65 -5.75
C MET A 306 -25.72 2.46 -5.85
N LEU A 307 -26.69 2.49 -6.78
CA LEU A 307 -27.66 1.41 -6.97
C LEU A 307 -27.02 0.14 -7.56
N THR A 308 -25.98 0.29 -8.39
CA THR A 308 -25.39 -0.85 -9.13
C THR A 308 -24.08 -1.38 -8.56
N THR A 309 -23.32 -0.55 -7.86
CA THR A 309 -21.92 -0.86 -7.49
C THR A 309 -21.58 -0.42 -6.07
N GLY A 310 -21.88 0.82 -5.73
CA GLY A 310 -21.29 1.51 -4.57
C GLY A 310 -21.74 1.01 -3.21
N TRP A 311 -22.83 0.31 -3.11
CA TRP A 311 -23.30 -0.27 -1.85
C TRP A 311 -22.56 -1.55 -1.46
N TRP A 312 -22.06 -2.32 -2.44
CA TRP A 312 -21.35 -3.58 -2.17
C TRP A 312 -20.10 -3.40 -1.30
N PRO A 313 -19.14 -2.52 -1.62
CA PRO A 313 -17.97 -2.29 -0.77
C PRO A 313 -18.38 -1.87 0.65
N ARG A 314 -19.40 -1.02 0.79
CA ARG A 314 -19.88 -0.54 2.09
C ARG A 314 -20.50 -1.62 2.97
N CYS A 315 -21.13 -2.63 2.37
CA CYS A 315 -21.65 -3.78 3.09
C CYS A 315 -20.54 -4.79 3.41
N VAL A 316 -19.65 -5.02 2.47
CA VAL A 316 -18.58 -6.02 2.59
C VAL A 316 -17.53 -5.59 3.62
N GLU A 317 -17.16 -4.32 3.68
CA GLU A 317 -16.15 -3.83 4.62
C GLU A 317 -16.50 -4.14 6.09
N PRO A 318 -17.66 -3.74 6.64
CA PRO A 318 -18.01 -4.07 8.03
C PRO A 318 -18.21 -5.57 8.23
N TRP A 319 -18.72 -6.29 7.23
CA TRP A 319 -18.88 -7.73 7.32
C TRP A 319 -17.52 -8.45 7.38
N MET A 320 -16.54 -8.05 6.56
CA MET A 320 -15.18 -8.58 6.67
C MET A 320 -14.53 -8.24 8.01
N ALA A 321 -14.79 -7.05 8.55
CA ALA A 321 -14.29 -6.65 9.86
C ALA A 321 -14.83 -7.55 11.00
N SER A 322 -16.05 -8.09 10.85
CA SER A 322 -16.63 -9.02 11.83
C SER A 322 -16.07 -10.45 11.72
N LEU A 323 -15.69 -10.88 10.51
CA LEU A 323 -15.21 -12.24 10.24
C LEU A 323 -13.70 -12.40 10.39
N ILE A 324 -12.92 -11.39 10.01
CA ILE A 324 -11.47 -11.47 9.91
C ILE A 324 -10.85 -10.50 10.89
N ARG A 325 -10.09 -11.03 11.86
CA ARG A 325 -9.42 -10.22 12.89
C ARG A 325 -8.30 -9.37 12.34
N ASP A 326 -7.45 -9.95 11.47
CA ASP A 326 -6.30 -9.26 10.89
C ASP A 326 -6.73 -8.31 9.74
N PRO A 327 -6.55 -6.98 9.89
CA PRO A 327 -6.95 -5.99 8.89
C PRO A 327 -6.32 -6.20 7.51
N ALA A 328 -5.08 -6.72 7.45
CA ALA A 328 -4.35 -6.95 6.20
C ALA A 328 -5.04 -7.99 5.29
N TYR A 329 -5.75 -8.96 5.88
CA TYR A 329 -6.51 -9.95 5.10
C TYR A 329 -7.91 -9.50 4.72
N ARG A 330 -8.47 -8.50 5.38
CA ARG A 330 -9.84 -8.01 5.07
C ARG A 330 -9.94 -7.52 3.64
N THR A 331 -8.98 -6.75 3.17
CA THR A 331 -8.91 -6.29 1.77
C THR A 331 -8.74 -7.47 0.80
N THR A 332 -7.90 -8.43 1.14
CA THR A 332 -7.62 -9.60 0.31
C THR A 332 -8.89 -10.41 -0.01
N PHE A 333 -9.80 -10.55 0.94
CA PHE A 333 -11.06 -11.28 0.76
C PHE A 333 -12.24 -10.36 0.42
N GLY A 334 -12.24 -9.14 0.94
CA GLY A 334 -13.30 -8.15 0.73
C GLY A 334 -13.42 -7.70 -0.72
N ILE A 335 -12.31 -7.43 -1.39
CA ILE A 335 -12.31 -7.00 -2.80
C ILE A 335 -12.93 -8.06 -3.72
N PRO A 336 -12.52 -9.35 -3.71
CA PRO A 336 -13.16 -10.38 -4.54
C PRO A 336 -14.65 -10.58 -4.23
N LEU A 337 -15.03 -10.49 -2.96
CA LEU A 337 -16.43 -10.65 -2.56
C LEU A 337 -17.31 -9.49 -3.04
N ALA A 338 -16.84 -8.25 -2.86
CA ALA A 338 -17.53 -7.08 -3.39
C ALA A 338 -17.67 -7.15 -4.92
N LEU A 339 -16.62 -7.62 -5.59
CA LEU A 339 -16.65 -7.82 -7.03
C LEU A 339 -17.71 -8.85 -7.45
N LEU A 340 -17.77 -9.99 -6.79
CA LEU A 340 -18.77 -11.01 -7.07
C LEU A 340 -20.16 -10.39 -6.97
N GLY A 341 -20.45 -9.64 -5.91
CA GLY A 341 -21.71 -8.94 -5.72
C GLY A 341 -21.99 -7.90 -6.81
N ILE A 342 -20.98 -7.11 -7.21
CA ILE A 342 -21.12 -6.14 -8.28
C ILE A 342 -21.43 -6.83 -9.61
N CYS A 343 -20.69 -7.87 -9.97
CA CYS A 343 -20.90 -8.60 -11.22
C CYS A 343 -22.28 -9.26 -11.27
N THR A 344 -22.71 -9.88 -10.18
CA THR A 344 -24.05 -10.50 -10.11
C THR A 344 -25.16 -9.46 -10.23
N THR A 345 -25.02 -8.30 -9.56
CA THR A 345 -25.96 -7.19 -9.69
C THR A 345 -26.04 -6.66 -11.12
N TRP A 346 -24.89 -6.44 -11.76
CA TRP A 346 -24.82 -5.95 -13.14
C TRP A 346 -25.45 -6.95 -14.12
N MET A 347 -25.14 -8.24 -13.99
CA MET A 347 -25.73 -9.30 -14.83
C MET A 347 -27.24 -9.38 -14.66
N PHE A 348 -27.72 -9.34 -13.42
CA PHE A 348 -29.15 -9.37 -13.13
C PHE A 348 -29.88 -8.17 -13.75
N LEU A 349 -29.40 -6.95 -13.48
CA LEU A 349 -30.03 -5.73 -14.01
C LEU A 349 -29.96 -5.66 -15.54
N ALA A 350 -28.82 -6.08 -16.14
CA ALA A 350 -28.66 -6.10 -17.58
C ALA A 350 -29.59 -7.15 -18.24
N ALA A 351 -29.72 -8.35 -17.65
CA ALA A 351 -30.63 -9.38 -18.15
C ALA A 351 -32.10 -8.94 -18.05
N THR A 352 -32.48 -8.33 -16.92
CA THR A 352 -33.86 -7.82 -16.73
C THR A 352 -34.19 -6.73 -17.74
N ALA A 353 -33.28 -5.79 -17.96
CA ALA A 353 -33.48 -4.71 -18.91
C ALA A 353 -33.49 -5.22 -20.37
N ALA A 354 -32.61 -6.17 -20.72
CA ALA A 354 -32.57 -6.79 -22.04
C ALA A 354 -33.88 -7.54 -22.32
N TYR A 355 -34.43 -8.25 -21.31
CA TYR A 355 -35.74 -8.89 -21.38
C TYR A 355 -36.86 -7.87 -21.61
N ALA A 356 -36.88 -6.79 -20.83
CA ALA A 356 -37.88 -5.73 -20.95
C ALA A 356 -37.81 -5.00 -22.30
N LEU A 357 -36.63 -4.87 -22.90
CA LEU A 357 -36.41 -4.24 -24.22
C LEU A 357 -36.56 -5.24 -25.38
N GLY A 358 -36.84 -6.52 -25.10
CA GLY A 358 -37.02 -7.54 -26.11
C GLY A 358 -35.79 -7.93 -26.94
N ASN A 359 -34.59 -7.52 -26.50
CA ASN A 359 -33.35 -7.81 -27.23
C ASN A 359 -32.14 -7.99 -26.29
N VAL A 360 -31.55 -9.17 -26.35
CA VAL A 360 -30.36 -9.56 -25.52
C VAL A 360 -29.11 -8.72 -25.79
N LEU A 361 -29.00 -8.12 -26.98
CA LEU A 361 -27.87 -7.25 -27.33
C LEU A 361 -27.76 -5.98 -26.48
N TRP A 362 -28.82 -5.60 -25.77
CA TRP A 362 -28.79 -4.51 -24.80
C TRP A 362 -28.00 -4.83 -23.54
N ALA A 363 -27.85 -6.09 -23.15
CA ALA A 363 -27.16 -6.44 -21.91
C ALA A 363 -25.68 -5.94 -21.86
N PRO A 364 -24.84 -6.15 -22.89
CA PRO A 364 -23.48 -5.57 -22.90
C PRO A 364 -23.48 -4.04 -22.86
N ALA A 365 -24.40 -3.38 -23.61
CA ALA A 365 -24.48 -1.92 -23.65
C ALA A 365 -24.84 -1.34 -22.25
N ILE A 366 -25.72 -1.99 -21.52
CA ILE A 366 -26.12 -1.61 -20.17
C ILE A 366 -24.95 -1.79 -19.18
N CYS A 367 -24.19 -2.90 -19.28
CA CYS A 367 -22.98 -3.09 -18.48
C CYS A 367 -21.93 -2.01 -18.75
N ILE A 368 -21.74 -1.60 -20.01
CA ILE A 368 -20.86 -0.50 -20.39
C ILE A 368 -21.36 0.80 -19.76
N ALA A 369 -22.68 1.07 -19.84
CA ALA A 369 -23.26 2.27 -19.22
C ALA A 369 -23.05 2.31 -17.70
N PHE A 370 -23.19 1.19 -16.99
CA PHE A 370 -22.86 1.09 -15.56
C PHE A 370 -21.39 1.41 -15.28
N ARG A 371 -20.50 0.90 -16.13
CA ARG A 371 -19.06 1.19 -16.01
C ARG A 371 -18.74 2.67 -16.24
N MET A 372 -19.39 3.31 -17.22
CA MET A 372 -19.25 4.74 -17.46
C MET A 372 -19.82 5.57 -16.30
N ALA A 373 -21.00 5.22 -15.80
CA ALA A 373 -21.58 5.87 -14.63
C ALA A 373 -20.65 5.77 -13.40
N GLN A 374 -20.02 4.63 -13.19
CA GLN A 374 -19.02 4.45 -12.14
C GLN A 374 -17.84 5.43 -12.32
N GLN A 375 -17.26 5.52 -13.52
CA GLN A 375 -16.13 6.42 -13.77
C GLN A 375 -16.47 7.90 -13.50
N LEU A 376 -17.67 8.32 -13.94
CA LEU A 376 -18.16 9.68 -13.70
C LEU A 376 -18.49 9.95 -12.22
N ALA A 377 -18.91 8.92 -11.49
CA ALA A 377 -19.27 9.02 -10.08
C ALA A 377 -18.07 9.11 -9.13
N MET A 378 -16.92 8.51 -9.48
CA MET A 378 -15.77 8.39 -8.57
C MET A 378 -15.31 9.73 -7.98
N PRO A 379 -15.09 10.81 -8.74
CA PRO A 379 -14.67 12.08 -8.16
C PRO A 379 -15.71 12.70 -7.22
N TYR A 380 -17.00 12.40 -7.43
CA TYR A 380 -18.06 12.83 -6.52
C TYR A 380 -18.04 12.02 -5.23
N GLU A 381 -17.85 10.71 -5.35
CA GLU A 381 -17.75 9.80 -4.20
C GLU A 381 -16.55 10.15 -3.31
N ASP A 382 -15.36 10.38 -3.90
CA ASP A 382 -14.17 10.74 -3.16
C ASP A 382 -14.39 12.01 -2.34
N ARG A 383 -15.00 13.02 -2.92
CA ARG A 383 -15.34 14.24 -2.21
C ARG A 383 -16.37 14.08 -1.12
N ARG A 384 -17.34 13.17 -1.34
CA ARG A 384 -18.33 12.84 -0.34
C ARG A 384 -17.66 12.21 0.88
N MET A 385 -16.69 11.33 0.65
CA MET A 385 -15.89 10.69 1.70
C MET A 385 -15.01 11.73 2.42
N ASP A 386 -14.30 12.59 1.68
CA ASP A 386 -13.48 13.63 2.28
C ASP A 386 -14.31 14.55 3.20
N ARG A 387 -15.49 15.00 2.75
CA ARG A 387 -16.39 15.80 3.60
C ARG A 387 -16.94 15.05 4.81
N PHE A 388 -17.13 13.74 4.69
CA PHE A 388 -17.50 12.94 5.84
C PHE A 388 -16.41 12.95 6.90
N HIS A 389 -15.15 12.75 6.52
CA HIS A 389 -14.01 12.77 7.44
C HIS A 389 -13.75 14.19 7.99
N GLU A 390 -13.91 15.23 7.17
CA GLU A 390 -13.83 16.62 7.63
C GLU A 390 -14.89 16.93 8.72
N ARG A 391 -16.13 16.48 8.56
CA ARG A 391 -17.17 16.64 9.59
C ARG A 391 -16.84 15.89 10.88
N GLN A 392 -16.23 14.71 10.78
CA GLN A 392 -15.75 14.01 11.98
C GLN A 392 -14.62 14.78 12.66
N ALA A 393 -13.68 15.31 11.89
CA ALA A 393 -12.52 16.04 12.39
C ALA A 393 -12.90 17.41 13.00
N GLN A 394 -13.95 18.08 12.52
CA GLN A 394 -14.38 19.40 13.01
C GLN A 394 -14.58 19.46 14.51
N ARG A 395 -15.02 18.36 15.14
CA ARG A 395 -15.24 18.27 16.60
C ARG A 395 -13.94 18.44 17.39
N PHE A 396 -12.80 18.12 16.79
CA PHE A 396 -11.48 18.06 17.42
C PHE A 396 -10.50 19.09 16.86
N PHE A 397 -10.95 19.95 15.95
CA PHE A 397 -10.10 20.92 15.25
C PHE A 397 -9.33 21.85 16.19
N VAL A 398 -9.94 22.22 17.31
CA VAL A 398 -9.37 23.09 18.36
C VAL A 398 -9.10 22.32 19.67
N HIS A 399 -8.86 21.01 19.60
CA HIS A 399 -8.57 20.24 20.80
C HIS A 399 -7.25 20.71 21.43
N PRO A 400 -7.22 21.07 22.74
CA PRO A 400 -6.06 21.69 23.37
C PRO A 400 -4.76 20.90 23.23
N TRP A 401 -4.82 19.58 23.26
CA TRP A 401 -3.64 18.72 23.07
C TRP A 401 -3.07 18.86 21.65
N ILE A 402 -3.91 18.82 20.62
CA ILE A 402 -3.49 18.94 19.21
C ILE A 402 -2.93 20.35 18.96
N GLU A 403 -3.65 21.38 19.41
CA GLU A 403 -3.26 22.78 19.25
C GLU A 403 -1.90 23.06 19.90
N LYS A 404 -1.75 22.68 21.17
CA LYS A 404 -0.51 22.84 21.91
C LYS A 404 0.64 22.09 21.24
N TRP A 405 0.39 20.85 20.81
CA TRP A 405 1.41 20.03 20.19
C TRP A 405 1.85 20.58 18.83
N CYS A 406 0.91 21.04 17.98
CA CYS A 406 1.20 21.65 16.68
C CYS A 406 1.99 22.96 16.85
N ALA A 407 1.58 23.83 17.77
CA ALA A 407 2.27 25.09 18.04
C ALA A 407 3.73 24.86 18.50
N GLN A 408 3.98 23.80 19.24
CA GLN A 408 5.32 23.47 19.76
C GLN A 408 6.23 22.79 18.73
N ASN A 409 5.68 21.96 17.85
CA ASN A 409 6.48 21.03 17.04
C ASN A 409 6.33 21.21 15.53
N VAL A 410 5.24 21.86 15.05
CA VAL A 410 4.96 22.05 13.62
C VAL A 410 5.19 23.50 13.20
N ASP A 411 4.67 24.44 13.97
CA ASP A 411 4.68 25.85 13.61
C ASP A 411 5.98 26.56 14.02
N ASN A 412 6.78 25.95 14.90
CA ASN A 412 8.04 26.52 15.38
C ASN A 412 9.19 25.49 15.38
N PRO A 413 9.63 25.01 14.20
CA PRO A 413 10.67 23.99 14.08
C PRO A 413 12.06 24.41 14.61
N GLU A 414 12.29 25.71 14.78
CA GLU A 414 13.58 26.22 15.30
C GLU A 414 13.74 26.08 16.83
N SER A 415 12.66 25.84 17.57
CA SER A 415 12.74 25.65 19.03
C SER A 415 13.27 24.27 19.42
N SER A 416 13.19 23.28 18.53
CA SER A 416 13.66 21.91 18.77
C SER A 416 15.17 21.69 18.50
N SER A 417 15.85 22.66 17.92
CA SER A 417 17.29 22.56 17.64
C SER A 417 18.19 23.06 18.78
N LYS A 418 17.62 23.46 19.92
CA LYS A 418 18.35 24.05 21.07
C LYS A 418 18.32 23.20 22.36
N THR A 419 17.87 21.97 22.27
CA THR A 419 18.01 20.95 23.32
C THR A 419 18.73 19.74 22.74
#